data_5e57637d056e8096918e2c60392ce7f5
#
_entry.id   5e57637d056e8096918e2c60392ce7f5
#
_cell.length_a   1.000
_cell.length_b   1.000
_cell.length_c   1.000
_cell.angle_alpha   90.00
_cell.angle_beta   90.00
_cell.angle_gamma   90.00
#
_symmetry.space_group_name_H-M   'P 1'
#
loop_
_entity.id
_entity.type
_entity.pdbx_description
1 polymer ?
#
loop_
_entity_poly.entity_id
_entity_poly.type
_entity_poly.pdbx_seq_one_letter_code
_entity_poly.pdbx_strand_id
1 'polypeptide(L)'
;MAPGADIATLHDRVRETIGAFSFDDRQQRSIFERDFKGLFDLVKLFLISERDSYYGYFLMAMKLELDFESNAVAGIKLNEYPPVFLANPLILGAFSLKEMLYIVCHEIDHVVFNHPAEMVRLNPEGDPVKYELFNLAADASVNDRLNDESCGIQSFMEMPQGAITSDSLKQRFGLKRILPLQSYRYYY
;
A
#
# COMPACT_ATOMS: atom_id res chain seq x y z
N MET A 1 10.14 -23.63 11.47
CA MET A 1 9.27 -23.51 10.29
C MET A 1 9.72 -22.27 9.52
N ALA A 2 9.73 -22.29 8.21
CA ALA A 2 10.11 -21.12 7.43
C ALA A 2 8.98 -20.07 7.51
N PRO A 3 9.28 -18.79 7.80
CA PRO A 3 8.26 -17.74 7.96
C PRO A 3 7.31 -17.61 6.74
N GLY A 4 7.76 -18.00 5.56
CA GLY A 4 6.95 -17.91 4.35
C GLY A 4 5.77 -18.88 4.24
N ALA A 5 5.83 -20.06 4.90
CA ALA A 5 4.71 -21.00 4.89
C ALA A 5 3.55 -20.52 5.78
N ASP A 6 3.86 -19.85 6.87
CA ASP A 6 2.85 -19.37 7.84
C ASP A 6 2.10 -18.15 7.29
N ILE A 7 2.79 -17.24 6.58
CA ILE A 7 2.18 -16.04 6.01
C ILE A 7 1.18 -16.39 4.89
N ALA A 8 1.53 -17.31 3.99
CA ALA A 8 0.63 -17.74 2.92
C ALA A 8 -0.64 -18.40 3.47
N THR A 9 -0.50 -19.31 4.43
CA THR A 9 -1.62 -20.01 5.08
C THR A 9 -2.56 -19.03 5.78
N LEU A 10 -2.01 -18.02 6.48
CA LEU A 10 -2.84 -17.04 7.18
C LEU A 10 -3.51 -16.08 6.20
N HIS A 11 -2.82 -15.72 5.12
CA HIS A 11 -3.37 -14.91 4.04
C HIS A 11 -4.55 -15.61 3.35
N ASP A 12 -4.42 -16.90 3.02
CA ASP A 12 -5.50 -17.69 2.42
C ASP A 12 -6.73 -17.73 3.33
N ARG A 13 -6.54 -17.93 4.63
CA ARG A 13 -7.64 -17.90 5.63
C ARG A 13 -8.34 -16.54 5.67
N VAL A 14 -7.58 -15.44 5.65
CA VAL A 14 -8.14 -14.08 5.60
C VAL A 14 -9.00 -13.92 4.35
N ARG A 15 -8.50 -14.33 3.17
CA ARG A 15 -9.23 -14.25 1.90
C ARG A 15 -10.52 -15.08 1.90
N GLU A 16 -10.46 -16.30 2.39
CA GLU A 16 -11.66 -17.17 2.51
C GLU A 16 -12.73 -16.53 3.40
N THR A 17 -12.31 -15.91 4.51
CA THR A 17 -13.24 -15.25 5.43
C THR A 17 -13.90 -14.03 4.81
N ILE A 18 -13.22 -13.27 3.93
CA ILE A 18 -13.79 -12.08 3.26
C ILE A 18 -15.06 -12.44 2.49
N GLY A 19 -15.07 -13.58 1.79
CA GLY A 19 -16.23 -14.01 0.99
C GLY A 19 -17.49 -14.33 1.81
N ALA A 20 -17.35 -14.60 3.10
CA ALA A 20 -18.44 -14.91 4.03
C ALA A 20 -18.61 -13.86 5.14
N PHE A 21 -17.91 -12.71 5.05
CA PHE A 21 -17.87 -11.70 6.11
C PHE A 21 -19.22 -11.00 6.30
N SER A 22 -19.66 -10.92 7.56
CA SER A 22 -20.84 -10.16 7.96
C SER A 22 -20.50 -9.16 9.05
N PHE A 23 -20.87 -7.89 8.85
CA PHE A 23 -20.69 -6.83 9.85
C PHE A 23 -21.52 -7.04 11.12
N ASP A 24 -22.65 -7.74 11.01
CA ASP A 24 -23.59 -7.96 12.12
C ASP A 24 -23.11 -9.07 13.07
N ASP A 25 -22.22 -9.96 12.60
CA ASP A 25 -21.63 -11.02 13.41
C ASP A 25 -20.36 -10.54 14.12
N ARG A 26 -20.53 -10.11 15.38
CA ARG A 26 -19.43 -9.61 16.22
C ARG A 26 -18.32 -10.65 16.45
N GLN A 27 -18.69 -11.93 16.54
CA GLN A 27 -17.70 -12.98 16.76
C GLN A 27 -16.86 -13.20 15.51
N GLN A 28 -17.49 -13.29 14.36
CA GLN A 28 -16.83 -13.41 13.06
C GLN A 28 -15.89 -12.22 12.81
N ARG A 29 -16.38 -10.99 13.07
CA ARG A 29 -15.58 -9.78 12.95
C ARG A 29 -14.33 -9.82 13.85
N SER A 30 -14.48 -10.21 15.11
CA SER A 30 -13.35 -10.29 16.06
C SER A 30 -12.30 -11.31 15.62
N ILE A 31 -12.73 -12.47 15.10
CA ILE A 31 -11.83 -13.50 14.57
C ILE A 31 -11.09 -12.95 13.35
N PHE A 32 -11.78 -12.33 12.41
CA PHE A 32 -11.21 -11.75 11.21
C PHE A 32 -10.18 -10.65 11.53
N GLU A 33 -10.51 -9.72 12.43
CA GLU A 33 -9.59 -8.66 12.87
C GLU A 33 -8.31 -9.24 13.50
N ARG A 34 -8.44 -10.27 14.32
CA ARG A 34 -7.30 -10.97 14.92
C ARG A 34 -6.43 -11.62 13.85
N ASP A 35 -7.03 -12.33 12.92
CA ASP A 35 -6.32 -13.06 11.87
C ASP A 35 -5.65 -12.09 10.89
N PHE A 36 -6.31 -10.97 10.54
CA PHE A 36 -5.71 -9.92 9.73
C PHE A 36 -4.53 -9.21 10.43
N LYS A 37 -4.65 -8.89 11.72
CA LYS A 37 -3.55 -8.33 12.52
C LYS A 37 -2.38 -9.29 12.59
N GLY A 38 -2.64 -10.58 12.80
CA GLY A 38 -1.61 -11.62 12.78
C GLY A 38 -0.92 -11.74 11.42
N LEU A 39 -1.68 -11.67 10.33
CA LEU A 39 -1.12 -11.63 8.96
C LEU A 39 -0.22 -10.40 8.79
N PHE A 40 -0.65 -9.23 9.23
CA PHE A 40 0.13 -8.00 9.10
C PHE A 40 1.45 -8.05 9.91
N ASP A 41 1.43 -8.69 11.08
CA ASP A 41 2.66 -8.91 11.86
C ASP A 41 3.62 -9.89 11.15
N LEU A 42 3.10 -10.91 10.48
CA LEU A 42 3.92 -11.78 9.62
C LEU A 42 4.48 -11.03 8.40
N VAL A 43 3.71 -10.11 7.81
CA VAL A 43 4.19 -9.22 6.73
C VAL A 43 5.38 -8.38 7.20
N LYS A 44 5.31 -7.77 8.39
CA LYS A 44 6.43 -7.02 8.98
C LYS A 44 7.69 -7.88 9.10
N LEU A 45 7.56 -9.07 9.67
CA LEU A 45 8.67 -10.00 9.87
C LEU A 45 9.25 -10.49 8.53
N PHE A 46 8.39 -10.78 7.57
CA PHE A 46 8.80 -11.17 6.23
C PHE A 46 9.63 -10.08 5.56
N LEU A 47 9.15 -8.83 5.56
CA LEU A 47 9.84 -7.69 4.96
C LEU A 47 11.17 -7.37 5.65
N ILE A 48 11.30 -7.62 6.98
CA ILE A 48 12.58 -7.49 7.69
C ILE A 48 13.58 -8.55 7.22
N SER A 49 13.12 -9.76 6.91
CA SER A 49 13.99 -10.86 6.49
C SER A 49 14.46 -10.76 5.05
N GLU A 50 13.78 -9.96 4.22
CA GLU A 50 14.13 -9.74 2.81
C GLU A 50 15.27 -8.70 2.65
N ARG A 51 15.82 -8.60 1.43
CA ARG A 51 16.97 -7.71 1.15
C ARG A 51 16.68 -6.24 1.46
N ASP A 52 15.45 -5.79 1.21
CA ASP A 52 15.03 -4.41 1.46
C ASP A 52 14.32 -4.29 2.80
N SER A 53 15.00 -4.72 3.84
CA SER A 53 14.49 -4.76 5.22
C SER A 53 13.98 -3.41 5.76
N TYR A 54 14.29 -2.27 5.09
CA TYR A 54 13.82 -0.96 5.54
C TYR A 54 12.29 -0.86 5.58
N TYR A 55 11.57 -1.48 4.64
CA TYR A 55 10.11 -1.53 4.66
C TYR A 55 9.57 -2.18 5.95
N GLY A 56 10.16 -3.31 6.33
CA GLY A 56 9.80 -3.98 7.56
C GLY A 56 10.08 -3.13 8.80
N TYR A 57 11.21 -2.42 8.86
CA TYR A 57 11.53 -1.51 9.97
C TYR A 57 10.57 -0.31 10.02
N PHE A 58 10.19 0.26 8.89
CA PHE A 58 9.16 1.30 8.85
C PHE A 58 7.84 0.82 9.45
N LEU A 59 7.37 -0.37 9.02
CA LEU A 59 6.13 -0.96 9.54
C LEU A 59 6.20 -1.28 11.04
N MET A 60 7.36 -1.71 11.55
CA MET A 60 7.55 -1.96 12.98
C MET A 60 7.40 -0.69 13.81
N ALA A 61 7.73 0.46 13.23
CA ALA A 61 7.58 1.76 13.89
C ALA A 61 6.13 2.30 13.86
N MET A 62 5.20 1.61 13.17
CA MET A 62 3.81 2.04 12.98
C MET A 62 2.82 1.17 13.75
N LYS A 63 1.70 1.78 14.16
CA LYS A 63 0.51 1.05 14.60
C LYS A 63 -0.30 0.63 13.38
N LEU A 64 -0.98 -0.51 13.45
CA LEU A 64 -2.00 -0.88 12.48
C LEU A 64 -3.38 -0.47 13.02
N GLU A 65 -4.13 0.28 12.21
CA GLU A 65 -5.54 0.59 12.43
C GLU A 65 -6.37 0.04 11.26
N LEU A 66 -7.48 -0.62 11.59
CA LEU A 66 -8.37 -1.22 10.61
C LEU A 66 -9.59 -0.31 10.40
N ASP A 67 -9.81 0.11 9.16
CA ASP A 67 -10.96 0.92 8.75
C ASP A 67 -11.77 0.17 7.70
N PHE A 68 -12.85 -0.47 8.15
CA PHE A 68 -13.74 -1.26 7.31
C PHE A 68 -14.64 -0.41 6.40
N GLU A 69 -14.77 0.88 6.70
CA GLU A 69 -15.68 1.80 5.98
C GLU A 69 -14.94 2.63 4.92
N SER A 70 -13.61 2.67 4.99
CA SER A 70 -12.80 3.38 4.01
C SER A 70 -12.92 2.77 2.62
N ASN A 71 -13.04 3.63 1.60
CA ASN A 71 -12.91 3.21 0.20
C ASN A 71 -11.44 3.08 -0.24
N ALA A 72 -10.49 3.58 0.55
CA ALA A 72 -9.06 3.40 0.30
C ALA A 72 -8.62 2.00 0.73
N VAL A 73 -7.71 1.41 -0.04
CA VAL A 73 -7.12 0.10 0.27
C VAL A 73 -6.27 0.19 1.52
N ALA A 74 -5.37 1.17 1.55
CA ALA A 74 -4.46 1.47 2.64
C ALA A 74 -4.05 2.94 2.62
N GLY A 75 -3.30 3.37 3.64
CA GLY A 75 -2.72 4.71 3.76
C GLY A 75 -1.92 4.87 5.04
N ILE A 76 -1.16 5.96 5.17
CA ILE A 76 -0.39 6.24 6.37
C ILE A 76 -0.77 7.60 6.94
N LYS A 77 -1.18 7.61 8.24
CA LYS A 77 -1.40 8.83 9.02
C LYS A 77 -0.11 9.22 9.74
N LEU A 78 0.43 10.39 9.43
CA LEU A 78 1.65 10.92 10.04
C LEU A 78 1.40 11.95 11.16
N ASN A 79 0.15 12.33 11.36
CA ASN A 79 -0.26 13.30 12.39
C ASN A 79 -0.43 12.67 13.79
N GLU A 80 -0.13 11.39 13.93
CA GLU A 80 -0.15 10.62 15.17
C GLU A 80 1.26 10.10 15.50
N TYR A 81 1.52 9.81 16.80
CA TYR A 81 2.76 9.18 17.22
C TYR A 81 2.46 7.94 18.09
N PRO A 82 2.98 6.78 17.75
CA PRO A 82 3.67 6.46 16.48
C PRO A 82 2.73 6.62 15.27
N PRO A 83 3.28 6.80 14.05
CA PRO A 83 2.49 6.84 12.83
C PRO A 83 1.58 5.62 12.69
N VAL A 84 0.46 5.80 12.00
CA VAL A 84 -0.54 4.74 11.85
C VAL A 84 -0.57 4.26 10.38
N PHE A 85 -0.38 2.95 10.18
CA PHE A 85 -0.74 2.30 8.93
C PHE A 85 -2.23 1.99 8.98
N LEU A 86 -3.01 2.69 8.16
CA LEU A 86 -4.45 2.50 8.02
C LEU A 86 -4.71 1.49 6.90
N ALA A 87 -5.56 0.50 7.14
CA ALA A 87 -5.94 -0.47 6.13
C ALA A 87 -7.45 -0.76 6.16
N ASN A 88 -8.08 -0.82 4.98
CA ASN A 88 -9.34 -1.52 4.87
C ASN A 88 -9.04 -3.02 4.71
N PRO A 89 -9.28 -3.85 5.73
CA PRO A 89 -8.84 -5.23 5.73
C PRO A 89 -9.63 -6.11 4.76
N LEU A 90 -10.86 -5.69 4.36
CA LEU A 90 -11.67 -6.39 3.37
C LEU A 90 -11.13 -6.15 1.95
N ILE A 91 -10.64 -4.94 1.68
CA ILE A 91 -10.09 -4.61 0.37
C ILE A 91 -8.65 -5.12 0.28
N LEU A 92 -7.78 -4.76 1.23
CA LEU A 92 -6.37 -5.15 1.21
C LEU A 92 -6.19 -6.67 1.31
N GLY A 93 -6.99 -7.36 2.13
CA GLY A 93 -6.95 -8.81 2.27
C GLY A 93 -7.49 -9.59 1.06
N ALA A 94 -8.22 -8.94 0.15
CA ALA A 94 -8.73 -9.57 -1.07
C ALA A 94 -7.67 -9.69 -2.18
N PHE A 95 -6.62 -8.87 -2.14
CA PHE A 95 -5.49 -8.98 -3.06
C PHE A 95 -4.70 -10.29 -2.84
N SER A 96 -3.92 -10.70 -3.82
CA SER A 96 -2.92 -11.76 -3.60
C SER A 96 -1.88 -11.31 -2.58
N LEU A 97 -1.17 -12.25 -1.95
CA LEU A 97 -0.12 -11.90 -1.00
C LEU A 97 0.95 -11.01 -1.64
N LYS A 98 1.32 -11.27 -2.89
CA LYS A 98 2.31 -10.46 -3.62
C LYS A 98 1.83 -9.03 -3.88
N GLU A 99 0.57 -8.86 -4.25
CA GLU A 99 -0.04 -7.55 -4.44
C GLU A 99 -0.19 -6.81 -3.11
N MET A 100 -0.59 -7.52 -2.04
CA MET A 100 -0.65 -6.95 -0.68
C MET A 100 0.71 -6.42 -0.23
N LEU A 101 1.79 -7.20 -0.43
CA LEU A 101 3.16 -6.76 -0.13
C LEU A 101 3.56 -5.54 -0.96
N TYR A 102 3.19 -5.51 -2.24
CA TYR A 102 3.42 -4.36 -3.12
C TYR A 102 2.73 -3.10 -2.58
N ILE A 103 1.44 -3.20 -2.24
CA ILE A 103 0.64 -2.08 -1.71
C ILE A 103 1.26 -1.54 -0.41
N VAL A 104 1.68 -2.43 0.48
CA VAL A 104 2.33 -2.04 1.74
C VAL A 104 3.62 -1.26 1.49
N CYS A 105 4.47 -1.73 0.57
CA CYS A 105 5.70 -1.03 0.20
C CYS A 105 5.42 0.31 -0.50
N HIS A 106 4.39 0.36 -1.36
CA HIS A 106 3.92 1.57 -2.03
C HIS A 106 3.54 2.68 -1.02
N GLU A 107 2.75 2.34 -0.01
CA GLU A 107 2.36 3.31 1.02
C GLU A 107 3.57 3.85 1.81
N ILE A 108 4.54 2.98 2.11
CA ILE A 108 5.77 3.41 2.78
C ILE A 108 6.58 4.34 1.89
N ASP A 109 6.66 4.08 0.58
CA ASP A 109 7.38 4.95 -0.35
C ASP A 109 6.78 6.35 -0.45
N HIS A 110 5.46 6.51 -0.32
CA HIS A 110 4.87 7.83 -0.20
C HIS A 110 5.43 8.62 0.97
N VAL A 111 5.69 7.97 2.10
CA VAL A 111 6.31 8.61 3.27
C VAL A 111 7.80 8.90 3.02
N VAL A 112 8.53 7.93 2.46
CA VAL A 112 9.97 8.06 2.16
C VAL A 112 10.23 9.21 1.18
N PHE A 113 9.38 9.39 0.18
CA PHE A 113 9.46 10.50 -0.77
C PHE A 113 8.79 11.79 -0.29
N ASN A 114 8.31 11.81 0.95
CA ASN A 114 7.71 12.98 1.59
C ASN A 114 6.45 13.51 0.86
N HIS A 115 5.73 12.65 0.15
CA HIS A 115 4.54 13.03 -0.62
C HIS A 115 3.47 13.69 0.25
N PRO A 116 3.15 13.23 1.48
CA PRO A 116 2.15 13.89 2.33
C PRO A 116 2.47 15.34 2.65
N ALA A 117 3.73 15.66 2.98
CA ALA A 117 4.13 17.05 3.27
C ALA A 117 4.15 17.93 2.02
N GLU A 118 4.58 17.36 0.87
CA GLU A 118 4.55 18.05 -0.41
C GLU A 118 3.12 18.34 -0.87
N MET A 119 2.18 17.42 -0.63
CA MET A 119 0.76 17.62 -0.89
C MET A 119 0.23 18.84 -0.13
N VAL A 120 0.47 18.91 1.17
CA VAL A 120 0.06 20.06 2.01
C VAL A 120 0.68 21.36 1.50
N ARG A 121 1.95 21.33 1.11
CA ARG A 121 2.67 22.50 0.59
C ARG A 121 2.11 23.01 -0.74
N LEU A 122 1.76 22.09 -1.66
CA LEU A 122 1.26 22.42 -3.00
C LEU A 122 -0.24 22.70 -3.03
N ASN A 123 -0.97 22.19 -2.07
CA ASN A 123 -2.42 22.33 -1.98
C ASN A 123 -2.87 22.77 -0.58
N PRO A 124 -2.39 23.95 -0.09
CA PRO A 124 -2.72 24.44 1.26
C PRO A 124 -4.21 24.77 1.42
N GLU A 125 -4.92 25.00 0.31
CA GLU A 125 -6.34 25.34 0.29
C GLU A 125 -7.25 24.09 0.31
N GLY A 126 -6.68 22.89 0.12
CA GLY A 126 -7.43 21.63 0.08
C GLY A 126 -8.28 21.46 -1.18
N ASP A 127 -7.85 22.00 -2.32
CA ASP A 127 -8.53 21.84 -3.62
C ASP A 127 -8.55 20.36 -4.01
N PRO A 128 -9.74 19.74 -4.17
CA PRO A 128 -9.84 18.31 -4.47
C PRO A 128 -9.26 17.93 -5.84
N VAL A 129 -9.30 18.82 -6.82
CA VAL A 129 -8.73 18.57 -8.16
C VAL A 129 -7.20 18.52 -8.08
N LYS A 130 -6.57 19.47 -7.37
CA LYS A 130 -5.13 19.45 -7.12
C LYS A 130 -4.72 18.22 -6.33
N TYR A 131 -5.53 17.82 -5.36
CA TYR A 131 -5.31 16.60 -4.57
C TYR A 131 -5.27 15.38 -5.49
N GLU A 132 -6.30 15.20 -6.35
CA GLU A 132 -6.37 14.07 -7.26
C GLU A 132 -5.18 14.04 -8.25
N LEU A 133 -4.85 15.17 -8.85
CA LEU A 133 -3.71 15.27 -9.79
C LEU A 133 -2.39 14.94 -9.10
N PHE A 134 -2.19 15.42 -7.87
CA PHE A 134 -0.99 15.10 -7.11
C PHE A 134 -0.90 13.62 -6.81
N ASN A 135 -2.01 12.99 -6.36
CA ASN A 135 -2.02 11.56 -6.08
C ASN A 135 -1.67 10.75 -7.33
N LEU A 136 -2.26 11.06 -8.48
CA LEU A 136 -1.93 10.37 -9.74
C LEU A 136 -0.44 10.49 -10.08
N ALA A 137 0.15 11.67 -9.89
CA ALA A 137 1.56 11.92 -10.16
C ALA A 137 2.48 11.21 -9.15
N ALA A 138 2.10 11.21 -7.87
CA ALA A 138 2.82 10.54 -6.80
C ALA A 138 2.78 9.01 -6.96
N ASP A 139 1.60 8.46 -7.27
CA ASP A 139 1.41 7.03 -7.53
C ASP A 139 2.23 6.57 -8.73
N ALA A 140 2.21 7.32 -9.84
CA ALA A 140 3.02 6.98 -11.00
C ALA A 140 4.51 6.96 -10.67
N SER A 141 4.98 7.93 -9.89
CA SER A 141 6.37 8.01 -9.44
C SER A 141 6.79 6.81 -8.58
N VAL A 142 5.93 6.40 -7.64
CA VAL A 142 6.18 5.25 -6.77
C VAL A 142 6.11 3.95 -7.55
N ASN A 143 5.03 3.76 -8.34
CA ASN A 143 4.79 2.52 -9.05
C ASN A 143 5.81 2.25 -10.16
N ASP A 144 6.24 3.28 -10.91
CA ASP A 144 7.32 3.13 -11.88
C ASP A 144 8.61 2.63 -11.20
N ARG A 145 8.93 3.18 -10.01
CA ARG A 145 10.11 2.78 -9.26
C ARG A 145 10.00 1.37 -8.70
N LEU A 146 8.87 1.05 -8.05
CA LEU A 146 8.66 -0.27 -7.47
C LEU A 146 8.61 -1.37 -8.53
N ASN A 147 8.19 -1.04 -9.75
CA ASN A 147 8.08 -2.00 -10.85
C ASN A 147 9.34 -2.06 -11.74
N ASP A 148 10.38 -1.30 -11.42
CA ASP A 148 11.62 -1.28 -12.19
C ASP A 148 12.64 -2.29 -11.64
N GLU A 149 13.07 -3.22 -12.49
CA GLU A 149 14.05 -4.25 -12.13
C GLU A 149 15.39 -3.68 -11.66
N SER A 150 15.80 -2.52 -12.19
CA SER A 150 17.03 -1.85 -11.78
C SER A 150 16.93 -1.20 -10.39
N CYS A 151 15.71 -0.86 -9.97
CA CYS A 151 15.41 -0.36 -8.63
C CYS A 151 15.14 -1.49 -7.62
N GLY A 152 15.26 -2.75 -8.06
CA GLY A 152 15.20 -3.90 -7.18
C GLY A 152 13.79 -4.40 -6.90
N ILE A 153 12.90 -4.38 -7.92
CA ILE A 153 11.60 -5.06 -7.76
C ILE A 153 11.85 -6.45 -7.19
N GLN A 154 11.20 -6.74 -6.11
CA GLN A 154 11.43 -7.98 -5.41
C GLN A 154 10.54 -9.07 -6.03
N SER A 155 11.09 -10.27 -6.21
CA SER A 155 10.34 -11.42 -6.74
C SER A 155 9.13 -11.82 -5.90
N PHE A 156 9.06 -11.31 -4.66
CA PHE A 156 7.95 -11.53 -3.73
C PHE A 156 6.81 -10.52 -3.89
N MET A 157 6.96 -9.47 -4.71
CA MET A 157 5.94 -8.45 -4.96
C MET A 157 5.39 -8.57 -6.38
N GLU A 158 4.15 -8.11 -6.55
CA GLU A 158 3.49 -8.01 -7.86
C GLU A 158 2.62 -6.76 -7.86
N MET A 159 2.76 -5.93 -8.90
CA MET A 159 1.96 -4.72 -9.02
C MET A 159 0.50 -5.06 -9.27
N PRO A 160 -0.45 -4.51 -8.48
CA PRO A 160 -1.87 -4.72 -8.68
C PRO A 160 -2.34 -4.24 -10.06
N GLN A 161 -3.32 -4.94 -10.61
CA GLN A 161 -3.95 -4.51 -11.85
C GLN A 161 -4.61 -3.14 -11.68
N GLY A 162 -4.35 -2.23 -12.60
CA GLY A 162 -4.91 -0.87 -12.58
C GLY A 162 -4.10 0.14 -11.77
N ALA A 163 -2.95 -0.26 -11.21
CA ALA A 163 -2.03 0.69 -10.59
C ALA A 163 -1.60 1.79 -11.58
N ILE A 164 -1.50 3.01 -11.09
CA ILE A 164 -1.16 4.19 -11.90
C ILE A 164 0.35 4.20 -12.17
N THR A 165 0.74 4.19 -13.43
CA THR A 165 2.13 4.29 -13.90
C THR A 165 2.27 5.45 -14.89
N SER A 166 3.50 5.83 -15.26
CA SER A 166 3.73 6.80 -16.33
C SER A 166 3.08 6.38 -17.64
N ASP A 167 3.05 5.09 -17.96
CA ASP A 167 2.38 4.57 -19.16
C ASP A 167 0.86 4.68 -19.06
N SER A 168 0.26 4.42 -17.92
CA SER A 168 -1.17 4.63 -17.73
C SER A 168 -1.56 6.11 -17.79
N LEU A 169 -0.70 7.02 -17.31
CA LEU A 169 -0.90 8.47 -17.48
C LEU A 169 -0.84 8.88 -18.93
N LYS A 170 0.12 8.36 -19.74
CA LYS A 170 0.15 8.59 -21.18
C LYS A 170 -1.16 8.23 -21.86
N GLN A 171 -1.68 7.05 -21.55
CA GLN A 171 -2.93 6.56 -22.13
C GLN A 171 -4.13 7.40 -21.70
N ARG A 172 -4.26 7.67 -20.39
CA ARG A 172 -5.40 8.39 -19.82
C ARG A 172 -5.50 9.84 -20.28
N PHE A 173 -4.36 10.53 -20.42
CA PHE A 173 -4.32 11.96 -20.78
C PHE A 173 -3.85 12.24 -22.22
N GLY A 174 -3.61 11.21 -23.03
CA GLY A 174 -3.15 11.36 -24.41
C GLY A 174 -1.77 12.02 -24.54
N LEU A 175 -0.90 11.86 -23.57
CA LEU A 175 0.39 12.53 -23.51
C LEU A 175 1.40 11.82 -24.42
N LYS A 176 2.08 12.58 -25.29
CA LYS A 176 2.99 12.01 -26.29
C LYS A 176 4.36 11.63 -25.74
N ARG A 177 4.82 12.28 -24.68
CA ARG A 177 6.16 12.08 -24.09
C ARG A 177 6.10 12.20 -22.58
N ILE A 178 6.02 11.08 -21.91
CA ILE A 178 6.29 10.95 -20.47
C ILE A 178 7.44 9.96 -20.34
N LEU A 179 8.45 10.30 -19.55
CA LEU A 179 9.56 9.42 -19.22
C LEU A 179 9.20 8.65 -17.94
N PRO A 180 9.46 7.33 -17.86
CA PRO A 180 9.30 6.59 -16.61
C PRO A 180 10.36 6.99 -15.58
N LEU A 181 10.21 6.51 -14.36
CA LEU A 181 11.17 6.70 -13.25
C LEU A 181 11.47 8.16 -12.90
N GLN A 182 10.53 9.05 -13.17
CA GLN A 182 10.65 10.45 -12.77
C GLN A 182 10.00 10.68 -11.40
N SER A 183 10.38 11.80 -10.75
CA SER A 183 9.71 12.23 -9.52
C SER A 183 8.29 12.70 -9.81
N TYR A 184 7.42 12.72 -8.79
CA TYR A 184 6.06 13.24 -8.90
C TYR A 184 6.00 14.65 -9.51
N ARG A 185 7.01 15.50 -9.28
CA ARG A 185 7.11 16.86 -9.83
C ARG A 185 7.17 16.93 -11.36
N TYR A 186 7.63 15.86 -11.98
CA TYR A 186 7.66 15.74 -13.43
C TYR A 186 6.27 15.37 -13.98
N TYR A 187 5.53 14.55 -13.24
CA TYR A 187 4.19 14.08 -13.65
C TYR A 187 3.08 15.07 -13.26
N TYR A 188 3.27 15.84 -12.19
CA TYR A 188 2.33 16.86 -11.70
C TYR A 188 2.39 18.13 -12.54
#